data_317e91d1e56ffd9f5703a90ecdf9e485
#
_entry.id   317e91d1e56ffd9f5703a90ecdf9e485
#
_cell.length_a   1.000
_cell.length_b   1.000
_cell.length_c   1.000
_cell.angle_alpha   90.00
_cell.angle_beta   90.00
_cell.angle_gamma   90.00
#
_symmetry.space_group_name_H-M   'P 1'
#
loop_
_entity.id
_entity.type
_entity.pdbx_description
1 polymer ?
#
loop_
_entity_poly.entity_id
_entity_poly.type
_entity_poly.pdbx_seq_one_letter_code
_entity_poly.pdbx_strand_id
1 'polypeptide(L)'
;MYDRILVPTDGSPESERAIEEAIGLAELNDATVVALYVIDTRDYRSLPEAKWTALRSELEQEGKRAVETVAERAEEAGVSAETIIEDGTPHEVILERTRDGDCDAVVMATHGRSGIDRFLLGSVTERVVRQSSVPVLVVRAEEED
;
A
#
# COMPACT_ATOMS: atom_id res chain seq x y z
N MET A 1 -18.37 4.19 -9.82
CA MET A 1 -17.65 3.11 -10.51
C MET A 1 -16.80 2.26 -9.56
N TYR A 2 -15.91 2.88 -8.81
CA TYR A 2 -15.14 2.15 -7.79
C TYR A 2 -15.77 2.31 -6.43
N ASP A 3 -15.83 1.23 -5.67
CA ASP A 3 -16.40 1.24 -4.31
C ASP A 3 -15.32 1.16 -3.23
N ARG A 4 -14.25 0.42 -3.50
CA ARG A 4 -13.16 0.21 -2.54
C ARG A 4 -11.83 0.27 -3.25
N ILE A 5 -11.01 1.21 -2.86
CA ILE A 5 -9.71 1.49 -3.50
C ILE A 5 -8.60 1.07 -2.55
N LEU A 6 -7.81 0.10 -2.96
CA LEU A 6 -6.68 -0.40 -2.17
C LEU A 6 -5.48 0.51 -2.33
N VAL A 7 -4.89 0.92 -1.21
CA VAL A 7 -3.70 1.76 -1.18
C VAL A 7 -2.63 1.07 -0.35
N PRO A 8 -1.77 0.27 -0.98
CA PRO A 8 -0.63 -0.28 -0.27
C PRO A 8 0.34 0.84 0.08
N THR A 9 0.82 0.84 1.30
CA THR A 9 1.80 1.84 1.75
C THR A 9 2.88 1.17 2.59
N ASP A 10 4.10 1.64 2.46
CA ASP A 10 5.22 1.23 3.31
C ASP A 10 5.63 2.33 4.27
N GLY A 11 4.86 3.41 4.33
CA GLY A 11 5.13 4.55 5.20
C GLY A 11 6.21 5.48 4.67
N SER A 12 6.73 5.23 3.47
CA SER A 12 7.79 6.06 2.89
C SER A 12 7.23 7.34 2.25
N PRO A 13 8.06 8.38 2.09
CA PRO A 13 7.65 9.59 1.38
C PRO A 13 7.25 9.33 -0.07
N GLU A 14 7.78 8.28 -0.69
CA GLU A 14 7.45 7.90 -2.06
C GLU A 14 5.98 7.54 -2.23
N SER A 15 5.31 7.12 -1.17
CA SER A 15 3.90 6.74 -1.24
C SER A 15 2.93 7.92 -1.11
N GLU A 16 3.40 9.11 -0.74
CA GLU A 16 2.52 10.25 -0.48
C GLU A 16 1.65 10.68 -1.66
N ARG A 17 2.23 10.78 -2.85
CA ARG A 17 1.43 11.16 -4.02
C ARG A 17 0.39 10.11 -4.37
N ALA A 18 0.73 8.83 -4.19
CA ALA A 18 -0.23 7.76 -4.42
C ALA A 18 -1.41 7.87 -3.46
N ILE A 19 -1.15 8.19 -2.20
CA ILE A 19 -2.20 8.40 -1.20
C ILE A 19 -3.11 9.55 -1.62
N GLU A 20 -2.56 10.69 -2.04
CA GLU A 20 -3.32 11.84 -2.50
C GLU A 20 -4.20 11.51 -3.72
N GLU A 21 -3.63 10.79 -4.69
CA GLU A 21 -4.37 10.37 -5.87
C GLU A 21 -5.51 9.40 -5.52
N ALA A 22 -5.25 8.48 -4.60
CA ALA A 22 -6.27 7.54 -4.15
C ALA A 22 -7.43 8.25 -3.46
N ILE A 23 -7.13 9.23 -2.62
CA ILE A 23 -8.17 10.01 -1.94
C ILE A 23 -8.99 10.82 -2.94
N GLY A 24 -8.33 11.45 -3.92
CA GLY A 24 -9.02 12.17 -4.99
C GLY A 24 -9.93 11.26 -5.80
N LEU A 25 -9.46 10.07 -6.14
CA LEU A 25 -10.25 9.09 -6.87
C LEU A 25 -11.45 8.62 -6.04
N ALA A 26 -11.24 8.41 -4.74
CA ALA A 26 -12.30 8.02 -3.83
C ALA A 26 -13.37 9.11 -3.69
N GLU A 27 -12.97 10.37 -3.63
CA GLU A 27 -13.92 11.49 -3.60
C GLU A 27 -14.82 11.49 -4.83
N LEU A 28 -14.24 11.28 -6.01
CA LEU A 28 -14.99 11.26 -7.27
C LEU A 28 -15.97 10.09 -7.37
N ASN A 29 -15.70 8.99 -6.69
CA ASN A 29 -16.49 7.77 -6.78
C ASN A 29 -17.33 7.48 -5.54
N ASP A 30 -17.24 8.30 -4.52
CA ASP A 30 -17.84 8.03 -3.20
C ASP A 30 -17.38 6.67 -2.67
N ALA A 31 -16.10 6.39 -2.83
CA ALA A 31 -15.49 5.12 -2.47
C ALA A 31 -14.82 5.17 -1.10
N THR A 32 -14.52 3.98 -0.57
CA THR A 32 -13.72 3.82 0.64
C THR A 32 -12.27 3.56 0.24
N VAL A 33 -11.35 4.24 0.91
CA VAL A 33 -9.91 3.98 0.78
C VAL A 33 -9.54 2.89 1.77
N VAL A 34 -8.90 1.83 1.28
CA VAL A 34 -8.42 0.73 2.12
C VAL A 34 -6.90 0.80 2.18
N ALA A 35 -6.38 1.29 3.30
CA ALA A 35 -4.93 1.41 3.50
C ALA A 35 -4.38 0.07 3.96
N LEU A 36 -3.37 -0.43 3.27
CA LEU A 36 -2.77 -1.73 3.56
C LEU A 36 -1.27 -1.59 3.81
N TYR A 37 -0.82 -2.12 4.93
CA TYR A 37 0.60 -2.29 5.22
C TYR A 37 0.88 -3.77 5.35
N VAL A 38 1.85 -4.27 4.58
CA VAL A 38 2.23 -5.68 4.63
C VAL A 38 3.55 -5.82 5.39
N ILE A 39 3.53 -6.66 6.43
CA ILE A 39 4.75 -7.02 7.14
C ILE A 39 5.39 -8.14 6.33
N ASP A 40 6.48 -7.81 5.63
CA ASP A 40 7.17 -8.74 4.75
C ASP A 40 7.94 -9.78 5.57
N THR A 41 7.50 -11.02 5.52
CA THR A 41 8.08 -12.10 6.32
C THR A 41 9.23 -12.83 5.63
N ARG A 42 9.48 -12.54 4.34
CA ARG A 42 10.48 -13.29 3.56
C ARG A 42 11.91 -13.14 4.07
N ASP A 43 12.28 -11.93 4.48
CA ASP A 43 13.66 -11.62 4.85
C ASP A 43 14.02 -12.06 6.26
N TYR A 44 13.04 -12.51 7.05
CA TYR A 44 13.24 -12.77 8.48
C TYR A 44 13.06 -14.22 8.90
N ARG A 45 12.84 -15.11 7.94
CA ARG A 45 12.61 -16.53 8.22
C ARG A 45 13.78 -17.23 8.91
N SER A 46 14.99 -16.74 8.68
CA SER A 46 16.22 -17.31 9.24
C SER A 46 16.59 -16.75 10.60
N LEU A 47 15.84 -15.76 11.09
CA LEU A 47 16.14 -15.15 12.39
C LEU A 47 15.69 -16.04 13.55
N PRO A 48 16.43 -16.03 14.67
CA PRO A 48 15.94 -16.66 15.90
C PRO A 48 14.59 -16.09 16.30
N GLU A 49 13.75 -16.91 16.88
CA GLU A 49 12.38 -16.53 17.24
C GLU A 49 12.30 -15.27 18.08
N ALA A 50 13.17 -15.10 19.07
CA ALA A 50 13.18 -13.91 19.92
C ALA A 50 13.45 -12.63 19.11
N LYS A 51 14.40 -12.70 18.17
CA LYS A 51 14.71 -11.55 17.31
C LYS A 51 13.58 -11.25 16.34
N TRP A 52 13.00 -12.29 15.79
CA TRP A 52 11.86 -12.13 14.88
C TRP A 52 10.67 -11.46 15.58
N THR A 53 10.35 -11.92 16.79
CA THR A 53 9.23 -11.37 17.56
C THR A 53 9.44 -9.87 17.84
N ALA A 54 10.65 -9.48 18.24
CA ALA A 54 10.97 -8.09 18.50
C ALA A 54 10.87 -7.23 17.23
N LEU A 55 11.43 -7.71 16.13
CA LEU A 55 11.39 -6.99 14.85
C LEU A 55 9.97 -6.86 14.32
N ARG A 56 9.19 -7.94 14.41
CA ARG A 56 7.79 -7.91 13.96
C ARG A 56 6.99 -6.87 14.73
N SER A 57 7.24 -6.77 16.03
CA SER A 57 6.56 -5.76 16.86
C SER A 57 6.88 -4.35 16.39
N GLU A 58 8.14 -4.06 16.04
CA GLU A 58 8.53 -2.78 15.48
C GLU A 58 7.87 -2.49 14.13
N LEU A 59 7.84 -3.50 13.27
CA LEU A 59 7.20 -3.37 11.96
C LEU A 59 5.70 -3.14 12.08
N GLU A 60 5.07 -3.79 13.04
CA GLU A 60 3.65 -3.58 13.30
C GLU A 60 3.36 -2.15 13.77
N GLN A 61 4.21 -1.58 14.62
CA GLN A 61 4.10 -0.19 15.05
C GLN A 61 4.26 0.77 13.87
N GLU A 62 5.25 0.50 13.03
CA GLU A 62 5.50 1.28 11.83
C GLU A 62 4.29 1.22 10.88
N GLY A 63 3.74 0.03 10.71
CA GLY A 63 2.56 -0.20 9.89
C GLY A 63 1.34 0.56 10.41
N LYS A 64 1.13 0.57 11.71
CA LYS A 64 0.04 1.32 12.32
C LYS A 64 0.15 2.80 12.01
N ARG A 65 1.33 3.38 12.14
CA ARG A 65 1.55 4.78 11.81
C ARG A 65 1.30 5.05 10.32
N ALA A 66 1.76 4.16 9.45
CA ALA A 66 1.60 4.32 8.01
C ALA A 66 0.13 4.33 7.59
N VAL A 67 -0.64 3.34 8.05
CA VAL A 67 -2.06 3.25 7.67
C VAL A 67 -2.91 4.33 8.34
N GLU A 68 -2.57 4.73 9.56
CA GLU A 68 -3.27 5.83 10.25
C GLU A 68 -3.08 7.15 9.51
N THR A 69 -1.90 7.39 8.95
CA THR A 69 -1.65 8.58 8.14
C THR A 69 -2.60 8.64 6.95
N VAL A 70 -2.80 7.53 6.28
CA VAL A 70 -3.73 7.45 5.16
C VAL A 70 -5.15 7.71 5.62
N ALA A 71 -5.57 7.08 6.72
CA ALA A 71 -6.91 7.25 7.26
C ALA A 71 -7.19 8.69 7.68
N GLU A 72 -6.24 9.34 8.32
CA GLU A 72 -6.37 10.74 8.73
C GLU A 72 -6.55 11.67 7.54
N ARG A 73 -5.76 11.47 6.48
CA ARG A 73 -5.88 12.27 5.27
C ARG A 73 -7.21 12.04 4.56
N ALA A 74 -7.67 10.80 4.54
CA ALA A 74 -8.97 10.47 3.96
C ALA A 74 -10.09 11.16 4.73
N GLU A 75 -10.07 11.10 6.06
CA GLU A 75 -11.06 11.76 6.91
C GLU A 75 -11.10 13.26 6.71
N GLU A 76 -9.94 13.90 6.58
CA GLU A 76 -9.85 15.34 6.30
C GLU A 76 -10.53 15.71 4.98
N ALA A 77 -10.51 14.80 4.03
CA ALA A 77 -11.16 14.99 2.73
C ALA A 77 -12.62 14.52 2.70
N GLY A 78 -13.14 14.03 3.82
CA GLY A 78 -14.50 13.50 3.89
C GLY A 78 -14.65 12.11 3.26
N VAL A 79 -13.56 11.37 3.12
CA VAL A 79 -13.53 10.04 2.51
C VAL A 79 -13.47 8.96 3.60
N SER A 80 -14.29 7.92 3.45
CA SER A 80 -14.24 6.78 4.37
C SER A 80 -12.94 5.99 4.18
N ALA A 81 -12.39 5.49 5.27
CA ALA A 81 -11.15 4.72 5.23
C ALA A 81 -11.20 3.51 6.13
N GLU A 82 -10.53 2.45 5.69
CA GLU A 82 -10.27 1.26 6.49
C GLU A 82 -8.76 1.05 6.53
N THR A 83 -8.28 0.45 7.60
CA THR A 83 -6.85 0.16 7.75
C THR A 83 -6.63 -1.33 7.97
N ILE A 84 -5.63 -1.88 7.30
CA ILE A 84 -5.29 -3.30 7.37
C ILE A 84 -3.78 -3.44 7.52
N ILE A 85 -3.37 -4.28 8.47
CA ILE A 85 -1.97 -4.69 8.62
C ILE A 85 -1.98 -6.21 8.51
N GLU A 86 -1.20 -6.75 7.59
CA GLU A 86 -1.21 -8.17 7.30
C GLU A 86 0.21 -8.67 7.08
N ASP A 87 0.52 -9.88 7.57
CA ASP A 87 1.81 -10.52 7.36
C ASP A 87 1.79 -11.27 6.03
N GLY A 88 2.89 -11.27 5.31
CA GLY A 88 3.01 -12.08 4.10
C GLY A 88 3.99 -11.50 3.09
N THR A 89 3.86 -11.97 1.86
CA THR A 89 4.62 -11.44 0.74
C THR A 89 3.83 -10.28 0.13
N PRO A 90 4.40 -9.08 0.05
CA PRO A 90 3.64 -7.89 -0.33
C PRO A 90 2.78 -8.02 -1.57
N HIS A 91 3.35 -8.45 -2.71
CA HIS A 91 2.54 -8.53 -3.93
C HIS A 91 1.42 -9.57 -3.82
N GLU A 92 1.64 -10.67 -3.10
CA GLU A 92 0.62 -11.69 -2.92
C GLU A 92 -0.55 -11.19 -2.08
N VAL A 93 -0.27 -10.49 -0.99
CA VAL A 93 -1.30 -9.92 -0.13
C VAL A 93 -2.13 -8.90 -0.89
N ILE A 94 -1.47 -8.03 -1.65
CA ILE A 94 -2.16 -7.02 -2.48
C ILE A 94 -3.09 -7.71 -3.48
N LEU A 95 -2.59 -8.71 -4.19
CA LEU A 95 -3.37 -9.40 -5.21
C LEU A 95 -4.56 -10.18 -4.62
N GLU A 96 -4.40 -10.77 -3.44
CA GLU A 96 -5.49 -11.45 -2.76
C GLU A 96 -6.65 -10.49 -2.46
N ARG A 97 -6.34 -9.26 -2.07
CA ARG A 97 -7.36 -8.25 -1.79
C ARG A 97 -8.16 -7.86 -3.03
N THR A 98 -7.59 -8.03 -4.20
CA THR A 98 -8.29 -7.73 -5.46
C THR A 98 -9.07 -8.93 -6.00
N ARG A 99 -8.55 -10.14 -5.81
CA ARG A 99 -9.15 -11.37 -6.34
C ARG A 99 -10.48 -11.72 -5.69
N ASP A 100 -10.58 -11.50 -4.41
CA ASP A 100 -11.77 -11.86 -3.64
C ASP A 100 -12.89 -10.81 -3.74
N GLY A 101 -12.72 -9.83 -4.62
CA GLY A 101 -13.70 -8.78 -4.79
C GLY A 101 -13.73 -7.77 -3.66
N ASP A 102 -12.76 -7.82 -2.76
CA ASP A 102 -12.68 -6.89 -1.63
C ASP A 102 -12.39 -5.47 -2.12
N CYS A 103 -11.41 -5.31 -3.01
CA CYS A 103 -11.08 -4.01 -3.60
C CYS A 103 -11.20 -4.08 -5.12
N ASP A 104 -11.70 -3.03 -5.73
CA ASP A 104 -11.95 -2.98 -7.17
C ASP A 104 -11.00 -2.06 -7.94
N ALA A 105 -10.05 -1.47 -7.25
CA ALA A 105 -8.95 -0.71 -7.85
C ALA A 105 -7.78 -0.68 -6.88
N VAL A 106 -6.58 -0.50 -7.42
CA VAL A 106 -5.36 -0.34 -6.62
C VAL A 106 -4.69 0.96 -7.05
N VAL A 107 -4.26 1.76 -6.08
CA VAL A 107 -3.44 2.95 -6.33
C VAL A 107 -2.15 2.77 -5.54
N MET A 108 -1.03 2.76 -6.21
CA MET A 108 0.26 2.53 -5.56
C MET A 108 1.38 3.34 -6.20
N ALA A 109 2.44 3.55 -5.44
CA ALA A 109 3.61 4.26 -5.93
C ALA A 109 4.44 3.38 -6.88
N THR A 110 5.21 4.02 -7.75
CA THR A 110 6.13 3.31 -8.66
C THR A 110 7.19 2.54 -7.91
N HIS A 111 7.62 3.06 -6.75
CA HIS A 111 8.66 2.46 -5.91
C HIS A 111 8.26 2.57 -4.45
N GLY A 112 8.76 1.62 -3.66
CA GLY A 112 8.68 1.73 -2.22
C GLY A 112 9.96 2.35 -1.65
N ARG A 113 10.19 2.06 -0.38
CA ARG A 113 11.30 2.60 0.42
C ARG A 113 12.68 2.35 -0.20
N SER A 114 12.84 1.26 -0.93
CA SER A 114 14.13 0.88 -1.51
C SER A 114 14.27 1.22 -3.00
N GLY A 115 13.47 2.15 -3.50
CA GLY A 115 13.50 2.53 -4.91
C GLY A 115 14.90 2.92 -5.37
N ILE A 116 15.45 2.13 -6.27
CA ILE A 116 16.85 2.27 -6.72
C ILE A 116 16.95 3.10 -7.99
N ASP A 117 16.00 2.93 -8.89
CA ASP A 117 16.01 3.61 -10.18
C ASP A 117 14.63 4.19 -10.46
N ARG A 118 14.55 5.51 -10.58
CA ARG A 118 13.29 6.22 -10.82
C ARG A 118 12.65 5.91 -12.18
N PHE A 119 13.40 5.28 -13.09
CA PHE A 119 12.89 4.95 -14.42
C PHE A 119 12.33 3.52 -14.50
N LEU A 120 12.56 2.71 -13.48
CA LEU A 120 12.07 1.33 -13.43
C LEU A 120 11.04 1.21 -12.32
N LEU A 121 10.05 0.35 -12.53
CA LEU A 121 9.08 0.06 -11.48
C LEU A 121 9.73 -0.80 -10.40
N GLY A 122 9.34 -0.58 -9.16
CA GLY A 122 9.72 -1.47 -8.07
C GLY A 122 9.16 -2.87 -8.30
N SER A 123 9.80 -3.86 -7.70
CA SER A 123 9.42 -5.27 -7.93
C SER A 123 7.98 -5.60 -7.52
N VAL A 124 7.52 -5.04 -6.41
CA VAL A 124 6.16 -5.25 -5.95
C VAL A 124 5.16 -4.63 -6.92
N THR A 125 5.40 -3.38 -7.32
CA THR A 125 4.52 -2.66 -8.25
C THR A 125 4.45 -3.38 -9.59
N GLU A 126 5.57 -3.81 -10.13
CA GLU A 126 5.60 -4.54 -11.38
C GLU A 126 4.76 -5.82 -11.33
N ARG A 127 4.89 -6.59 -10.27
CA ARG A 127 4.13 -7.83 -10.12
C ARG A 127 2.65 -7.59 -9.98
N VAL A 128 2.27 -6.56 -9.23
CA VAL A 128 0.85 -6.20 -9.10
C VAL A 128 0.28 -5.77 -10.44
N VAL A 129 0.99 -4.93 -11.19
CA VAL A 129 0.55 -4.49 -12.51
C VAL A 129 0.35 -5.68 -13.46
N ARG A 130 1.26 -6.64 -13.45
CA ARG A 130 1.18 -7.80 -14.33
C ARG A 130 0.05 -8.76 -13.99
N GLN A 131 -0.25 -8.91 -12.71
CA GLN A 131 -1.14 -9.98 -12.25
C GLN A 131 -2.50 -9.53 -11.77
N SER A 132 -2.72 -8.23 -11.61
CA SER A 132 -3.98 -7.72 -11.09
C SER A 132 -5.15 -7.95 -12.05
N SER A 133 -6.29 -8.38 -11.48
CA SER A 133 -7.54 -8.50 -12.23
C SER A 133 -8.36 -7.20 -12.21
N VAL A 134 -7.91 -6.21 -11.45
CA VAL A 134 -8.57 -4.90 -11.35
C VAL A 134 -7.62 -3.80 -11.83
N PRO A 135 -8.12 -2.61 -12.17
CA PRO A 135 -7.25 -1.50 -12.57
C PRO A 135 -6.24 -1.14 -11.51
N VAL A 136 -5.04 -0.81 -11.95
CA VAL A 136 -3.95 -0.37 -11.07
C VAL A 136 -3.48 1.00 -11.56
N LEU A 137 -3.62 2.00 -10.72
CA LEU A 137 -3.10 3.34 -10.99
C LEU A 137 -1.74 3.44 -10.32
N VAL A 138 -0.71 3.61 -11.13
CA VAL A 138 0.67 3.71 -10.65
C VAL A 138 1.06 5.18 -10.64
N VAL A 139 1.41 5.69 -9.46
CA VAL A 139 1.69 7.09 -9.26
C VAL A 139 3.18 7.29 -9.01
N ARG A 140 3.79 8.12 -9.83
CA ARG A 140 5.20 8.45 -9.65
C ARG A 140 5.37 9.35 -8.43
N ALA A 141 6.41 9.12 -7.66
CA ALA A 141 6.79 10.02 -6.58
C ALA A 141 7.09 11.41 -7.18
N GLU A 142 7.04 12.45 -6.35
CA GLU A 142 7.25 13.82 -6.81
C GLU A 142 8.54 13.96 -7.59
N GLU A 143 8.47 14.62 -8.74
CA GLU A 143 9.65 14.88 -9.55
C GLU A 143 10.48 15.98 -8.93
N GLU A 144 11.79 15.71 -8.81
CA GLU A 144 12.74 16.75 -8.48
C GLU A 144 13.17 17.39 -9.78
N ASP A 145 13.07 18.68 -9.83
CA ASP A 145 13.53 19.46 -10.99
C ASP A 145 15.05 19.48 -11.09
#